data_8ab086fb4a61a7514a790cc165de9f7e
#
_entry.id   8ab086fb4a61a7514a790cc165de9f7e
#
_cell.length_a   1.000
_cell.length_b   1.000
_cell.length_c   1.000
_cell.angle_alpha   90.00
_cell.angle_beta   90.00
_cell.angle_gamma   90.00
#
_symmetry.space_group_name_H-M   'P 1'
#
loop_
_entity.id
_entity.type
_entity.pdbx_description
1 polymer ?
#
loop_
_entity_poly.entity_id
_entity_poly.type
_entity_poly.pdbx_seq_one_letter_code
_entity_poly.pdbx_strand_id
1 'polypeptide(L)'
;MKPSLPRAWFDLCIIPEHDKVSPRQNTIETKGVLNPVGSNIAPPLNNGVVLIGGPSRHHNWDANDLVSQIRNIIKDDSHTTWTIANSRRTPAGTANLIMNDPILKDKFFQIDDLPLNWIDQKIESCGRIWVTADSVSMIFEALSTKAKVGIIDVPAKRSDRINTIAPNLQKLGWVYHGDATPDIHRPNLNEANRCAMTILKRWPSLMTANSNSSLL
;
A
#
# COMPACT_ATOMS: atom_id res chain seq x y z
N MET A 1 -5.64 13.42 0.50
CA MET A 1 -4.84 14.68 0.51
C MET A 1 -5.71 15.80 1.07
N LYS A 2 -5.07 16.72 1.82
CA LYS A 2 -5.75 17.96 2.27
C LYS A 2 -6.29 18.72 1.06
N PRO A 3 -7.56 19.14 1.04
CA PRO A 3 -8.11 19.94 -0.05
C PRO A 3 -7.41 21.28 -0.16
N SER A 4 -7.26 21.79 -1.37
CA SER A 4 -6.71 23.13 -1.66
C SER A 4 -7.71 24.26 -1.34
N LEU A 5 -9.01 23.93 -1.32
CA LEU A 5 -10.09 24.86 -0.97
C LEU A 5 -10.40 24.81 0.53
N PRO A 6 -11.04 25.85 1.10
CA PRO A 6 -11.45 25.87 2.49
C PRO A 6 -12.35 24.68 2.85
N ARG A 7 -11.99 23.93 3.89
CA ARG A 7 -12.78 22.74 4.31
C ARG A 7 -14.23 23.05 4.69
N ALA A 8 -14.52 24.29 5.04
CA ALA A 8 -15.90 24.72 5.34
C ALA A 8 -16.84 24.70 4.11
N TRP A 9 -16.31 24.56 2.90
CA TRP A 9 -17.10 24.48 1.67
C TRP A 9 -17.56 23.06 1.33
N PHE A 10 -17.16 22.09 2.13
CA PHE A 10 -17.49 20.68 1.93
C PHE A 10 -18.34 20.16 3.08
N ASP A 11 -19.32 19.33 2.80
CA ASP A 11 -20.12 18.64 3.82
C ASP A 11 -19.27 17.68 4.64
N LEU A 12 -18.29 17.04 4.00
CA LEU A 12 -17.35 16.11 4.62
C LEU A 12 -16.00 16.13 3.90
N CYS A 13 -14.94 16.11 4.68
CA CYS A 13 -13.57 15.89 4.22
C CYS A 13 -13.02 14.61 4.83
N ILE A 14 -12.48 13.71 4.01
CA ILE A 14 -11.73 12.53 4.47
C ILE A 14 -10.26 12.82 4.21
N ILE A 15 -9.45 12.89 5.27
CA ILE A 15 -8.07 13.38 5.20
C ILE A 15 -7.15 12.44 5.98
N PRO A 16 -6.08 11.92 5.36
CA PRO A 16 -5.10 11.11 6.04
C PRO A 16 -4.37 11.87 7.16
N GLU A 17 -4.09 11.22 8.29
CA GLU A 17 -3.42 11.82 9.46
C GLU A 17 -2.06 12.43 9.13
N HIS A 18 -1.33 11.86 8.16
CA HIS A 18 -0.04 12.40 7.73
C HIS A 18 -0.14 13.77 7.03
N ASP A 19 -1.33 14.20 6.64
CA ASP A 19 -1.57 15.56 6.11
C ASP A 19 -1.71 16.62 7.20
N LYS A 20 -1.74 16.21 8.48
CA LYS A 20 -1.72 17.05 9.69
C LYS A 20 -2.67 18.24 9.59
N VAL A 21 -3.95 18.00 9.68
CA VAL A 21 -4.99 19.03 9.70
C VAL A 21 -5.59 19.18 11.10
N SER A 22 -5.98 20.41 11.47
CA SER A 22 -6.71 20.60 12.71
C SER A 22 -8.08 19.89 12.66
N PRO A 23 -8.52 19.24 13.76
CA PRO A 23 -9.83 18.60 13.83
C PRO A 23 -10.97 19.56 13.47
N ARG A 24 -11.99 19.08 12.75
CA ARG A 24 -13.25 19.78 12.48
C ARG A 24 -14.39 18.78 12.46
N GLN A 25 -15.61 19.23 12.73
CA GLN A 25 -16.83 18.38 12.71
C GLN A 25 -17.07 17.71 11.34
N ASN A 26 -16.70 18.39 10.26
CA ASN A 26 -16.81 17.86 8.89
C ASN A 26 -15.51 17.18 8.40
N THR A 27 -14.69 16.66 9.29
CA THR A 27 -13.45 15.97 8.90
C THR A 27 -13.37 14.59 9.56
N ILE A 28 -13.19 13.57 8.73
CA ILE A 28 -12.80 12.22 9.17
C ILE A 28 -11.30 12.09 8.90
N GLU A 29 -10.52 11.90 9.95
CA GLU A 29 -9.11 11.59 9.82
C GLU A 29 -8.93 10.08 9.64
N THR A 30 -8.09 9.68 8.66
CA THR A 30 -7.84 8.27 8.34
C THR A 30 -6.39 7.87 8.60
N LYS A 31 -6.20 6.60 8.95
CA LYS A 31 -4.89 5.96 9.04
C LYS A 31 -4.40 5.60 7.62
N GLY A 32 -3.83 6.59 6.93
CA GLY A 32 -3.42 6.48 5.54
C GLY A 32 -4.51 6.83 4.53
N VAL A 33 -4.26 6.49 3.27
CA VAL A 33 -5.16 6.79 2.15
C VAL A 33 -6.28 5.75 2.07
N LEU A 34 -7.45 6.18 1.59
CA LEU A 34 -8.54 5.26 1.27
C LEU A 34 -8.15 4.40 0.07
N ASN A 35 -8.44 3.13 0.16
CA ASN A 35 -8.26 2.17 -0.93
C ASN A 35 -9.38 1.11 -0.87
N PRO A 36 -9.68 0.42 -1.99
CA PRO A 36 -10.73 -0.60 -2.04
C PRO A 36 -10.31 -1.93 -1.43
N VAL A 37 -9.01 -2.10 -1.14
CA VAL A 37 -8.45 -3.35 -0.64
C VAL A 37 -8.89 -3.58 0.79
N GLY A 38 -9.34 -4.78 1.08
CA GLY A 38 -9.71 -5.18 2.43
C GLY A 38 -10.25 -6.60 2.47
N SER A 39 -9.46 -7.52 2.97
CA SER A 39 -9.89 -8.90 3.23
C SER A 39 -9.94 -9.17 4.72
N ASN A 40 -11.03 -9.82 5.17
CA ASN A 40 -11.15 -10.33 6.53
C ASN A 40 -10.54 -11.74 6.69
N ILE A 41 -10.13 -12.36 5.58
CA ILE A 41 -9.53 -13.71 5.54
C ILE A 41 -8.01 -13.54 5.61
N ALA A 42 -7.37 -14.31 6.50
CA ALA A 42 -5.92 -14.38 6.56
C ALA A 42 -5.41 -15.23 5.37
N PRO A 43 -4.62 -14.64 4.46
CA PRO A 43 -4.08 -15.38 3.33
C PRO A 43 -2.94 -16.32 3.76
N PRO A 44 -2.63 -17.36 2.94
CA PRO A 44 -1.55 -18.29 3.25
C PRO A 44 -0.19 -17.59 3.27
N LEU A 45 0.63 -17.90 4.29
CA LEU A 45 1.94 -17.26 4.51
C LEU A 45 3.00 -17.66 3.47
N ASN A 46 2.77 -18.74 2.73
CA ASN A 46 3.69 -19.21 1.68
C ASN A 46 3.41 -18.57 0.30
N ASN A 47 2.55 -17.56 0.24
CA ASN A 47 2.29 -16.77 -0.96
C ASN A 47 2.70 -15.32 -0.72
N GLY A 48 3.56 -14.79 -1.56
CA GLY A 48 4.14 -13.47 -1.39
C GLY A 48 4.16 -12.62 -2.66
N VAL A 49 4.11 -11.30 -2.48
CA VAL A 49 4.27 -10.35 -3.57
C VAL A 49 5.24 -9.23 -3.20
N VAL A 50 6.06 -8.83 -4.16
CA VAL A 50 6.91 -7.64 -4.11
C VAL A 50 6.33 -6.58 -5.04
N LEU A 51 6.01 -5.41 -4.50
CA LEU A 51 5.46 -4.28 -5.24
C LEU A 51 6.51 -3.19 -5.39
N ILE A 52 6.84 -2.86 -6.63
CA ILE A 52 7.90 -1.89 -6.95
C ILE A 52 7.26 -0.59 -7.41
N GLY A 53 7.52 0.49 -6.67
CA GLY A 53 7.15 1.85 -7.06
C GLY A 53 8.05 2.43 -8.13
N GLY A 54 8.56 3.64 -7.92
CA GLY A 54 9.45 4.30 -8.86
C GLY A 54 9.97 5.64 -8.32
N PRO A 55 10.88 6.28 -9.04
CA PRO A 55 11.45 7.55 -8.62
C PRO A 55 10.37 8.60 -8.34
N SER A 56 10.63 9.43 -7.35
CA SER A 56 9.72 10.49 -6.96
C SER A 56 10.48 11.78 -6.62
N ARG A 57 9.76 12.85 -6.37
CA ARG A 57 10.37 14.09 -5.84
C ARG A 57 10.94 13.94 -4.43
N HIS A 58 10.54 12.88 -3.71
CA HIS A 58 10.90 12.62 -2.32
C HIS A 58 12.02 11.59 -2.17
N HIS A 59 12.18 10.69 -3.15
CA HIS A 59 13.12 9.57 -3.09
C HIS A 59 14.08 9.57 -4.27
N ASN A 60 15.32 9.19 -4.02
CA ASN A 60 16.28 8.79 -5.06
C ASN A 60 15.94 7.38 -5.52
N TRP A 61 16.50 7.00 -6.68
CA TRP A 61 16.26 5.68 -7.23
C TRP A 61 17.58 5.04 -7.64
N ASP A 62 17.92 3.96 -6.96
CA ASP A 62 19.04 3.10 -7.33
C ASP A 62 18.49 1.72 -7.70
N ALA A 63 18.49 1.43 -9.00
CA ALA A 63 17.93 0.19 -9.53
C ALA A 63 18.77 -1.04 -9.12
N ASN A 64 20.10 -0.89 -9.01
CA ASN A 64 20.97 -2.02 -8.64
C ASN A 64 20.80 -2.40 -7.17
N ASP A 65 20.76 -1.41 -6.29
CA ASP A 65 20.51 -1.63 -4.87
C ASP A 65 19.14 -2.25 -4.65
N LEU A 66 18.09 -1.72 -5.29
CA LEU A 66 16.74 -2.26 -5.22
C LEU A 66 16.67 -3.72 -5.63
N VAL A 67 17.25 -4.06 -6.79
CA VAL A 67 17.26 -5.44 -7.30
C VAL A 67 18.03 -6.37 -6.36
N SER A 68 19.11 -5.88 -5.74
CA SER A 68 19.86 -6.62 -4.73
C SER A 68 19.02 -6.93 -3.49
N GLN A 69 18.28 -5.94 -2.96
CA GLN A 69 17.36 -6.12 -1.83
C GLN A 69 16.27 -7.15 -2.17
N ILE A 70 15.62 -7.05 -3.34
CA ILE A 70 14.59 -8.01 -3.77
C ILE A 70 15.15 -9.41 -3.88
N ARG A 71 16.35 -9.56 -4.42
CA ARG A 71 17.02 -10.87 -4.54
C ARG A 71 17.29 -11.51 -3.17
N ASN A 72 17.72 -10.71 -2.19
CA ASN A 72 17.96 -11.19 -0.83
C ASN A 72 16.64 -11.65 -0.19
N ILE A 73 15.58 -10.83 -0.24
CA ILE A 73 14.25 -11.20 0.28
C ILE A 73 13.78 -12.54 -0.27
N ILE A 74 13.94 -12.78 -1.57
CA ILE A 74 13.50 -14.03 -2.21
C ILE A 74 14.38 -15.22 -1.83
N LYS A 75 15.68 -15.00 -1.66
CA LYS A 75 16.61 -16.06 -1.23
C LYS A 75 16.39 -16.47 0.22
N ASP A 76 16.18 -15.47 1.10
CA ASP A 76 16.05 -15.69 2.54
C ASP A 76 14.72 -16.38 2.89
N ASP A 77 13.72 -16.24 2.03
CA ASP A 77 12.41 -16.91 2.18
C ASP A 77 12.07 -17.76 0.94
N SER A 78 12.84 -18.79 0.73
CA SER A 78 12.72 -19.72 -0.40
C SER A 78 11.46 -20.61 -0.35
N HIS A 79 10.79 -20.68 0.81
CA HIS A 79 9.55 -21.44 0.98
C HIS A 79 8.31 -20.68 0.50
N THR A 80 8.43 -19.36 0.26
CA THR A 80 7.36 -18.53 -0.24
C THR A 80 7.36 -18.50 -1.78
N THR A 81 6.19 -18.70 -2.37
CA THR A 81 5.98 -18.50 -3.81
C THR A 81 5.88 -17.00 -4.07
N TRP A 82 6.96 -16.42 -4.57
CA TRP A 82 7.07 -14.99 -4.81
C TRP A 82 6.56 -14.58 -6.19
N THR A 83 5.91 -13.44 -6.23
CA THR A 83 5.56 -12.67 -7.43
C THR A 83 6.17 -11.28 -7.29
N ILE A 84 6.68 -10.71 -8.36
CA ILE A 84 7.24 -9.34 -8.40
C ILE A 84 6.41 -8.56 -9.42
N ALA A 85 5.87 -7.42 -9.03
CA ALA A 85 5.15 -6.53 -9.93
C ALA A 85 5.74 -5.12 -9.87
N ASN A 86 5.98 -4.54 -11.03
CA ASN A 86 6.37 -3.14 -11.14
C ASN A 86 5.13 -2.22 -11.12
N SER A 87 5.38 -0.91 -11.15
CA SER A 87 4.37 0.12 -11.37
C SER A 87 4.67 0.90 -12.65
N ARG A 88 3.71 1.67 -13.13
CA ARG A 88 3.91 2.58 -14.28
C ARG A 88 5.02 3.61 -14.05
N ARG A 89 5.42 3.86 -12.81
CA ARG A 89 6.53 4.75 -12.45
C ARG A 89 7.89 4.07 -12.43
N THR A 90 7.91 2.74 -12.46
CA THR A 90 9.17 1.98 -12.41
C THR A 90 9.97 2.21 -13.69
N PRO A 91 11.22 2.67 -13.60
CA PRO A 91 12.05 2.88 -14.79
C PRO A 91 12.27 1.57 -15.58
N ALA A 92 12.22 1.65 -16.89
CA ALA A 92 12.48 0.49 -17.76
C ALA A 92 13.83 -0.20 -17.46
N GLY A 93 14.86 0.58 -17.10
CA GLY A 93 16.15 0.02 -16.67
C GLY A 93 16.06 -0.90 -15.45
N THR A 94 15.18 -0.60 -14.49
CA THR A 94 14.93 -1.47 -13.32
C THR A 94 14.24 -2.76 -13.75
N ALA A 95 13.20 -2.66 -14.58
CA ALA A 95 12.52 -3.84 -15.12
C ALA A 95 13.49 -4.75 -15.91
N ASN A 96 14.35 -4.17 -16.75
CA ASN A 96 15.37 -4.90 -17.49
C ASN A 96 16.37 -5.63 -16.56
N LEU A 97 16.80 -5.00 -15.47
CA LEU A 97 17.67 -5.66 -14.47
C LEU A 97 16.99 -6.88 -13.86
N ILE A 98 15.71 -6.79 -13.52
CA ILE A 98 14.94 -7.90 -12.94
C ILE A 98 14.76 -9.01 -13.98
N MET A 99 14.39 -8.68 -15.22
CA MET A 99 14.21 -9.65 -16.30
C MET A 99 15.50 -10.39 -16.69
N ASN A 100 16.66 -9.79 -16.47
CA ASN A 100 17.96 -10.42 -16.71
C ASN A 100 18.53 -11.14 -15.48
N ASP A 101 17.88 -11.02 -14.31
CA ASP A 101 18.33 -11.72 -13.10
C ASP A 101 17.83 -13.17 -13.10
N PRO A 102 18.71 -14.17 -12.97
CA PRO A 102 18.34 -15.59 -13.06
C PRO A 102 17.38 -16.05 -11.93
N ILE A 103 17.32 -15.34 -10.80
CA ILE A 103 16.48 -15.70 -9.66
C ILE A 103 15.11 -15.00 -9.75
N LEU A 104 15.07 -13.79 -10.33
CA LEU A 104 13.90 -12.92 -10.30
C LEU A 104 13.05 -12.99 -11.56
N LYS A 105 13.64 -13.25 -12.72
CA LYS A 105 13.01 -13.13 -14.05
C LYS A 105 11.68 -13.90 -14.18
N ASP A 106 11.63 -15.13 -13.67
CA ASP A 106 10.45 -16.00 -13.80
C ASP A 106 9.33 -15.64 -12.80
N LYS A 107 9.59 -14.68 -11.91
CA LYS A 107 8.66 -14.18 -10.90
C LYS A 107 8.13 -12.78 -11.23
N PHE A 108 8.68 -12.15 -12.26
CA PHE A 108 8.41 -10.76 -12.62
C PHE A 108 7.26 -10.62 -13.61
N PHE A 109 6.35 -9.70 -13.30
CA PHE A 109 5.20 -9.35 -14.13
C PHE A 109 5.17 -7.84 -14.35
N GLN A 110 5.05 -7.41 -15.60
CA GLN A 110 4.89 -6.00 -15.93
C GLN A 110 3.44 -5.59 -15.73
N ILE A 111 3.24 -4.47 -15.05
CA ILE A 111 1.89 -3.99 -14.70
C ILE A 111 1.03 -3.72 -15.95
N ASP A 112 1.64 -3.28 -17.04
CA ASP A 112 0.93 -2.95 -18.28
C ASP A 112 0.38 -4.19 -19.02
N ASP A 113 0.89 -5.38 -18.67
CA ASP A 113 0.44 -6.67 -19.21
C ASP A 113 -0.65 -7.33 -18.36
N LEU A 114 -1.03 -6.69 -17.23
CA LEU A 114 -1.93 -7.28 -16.23
C LEU A 114 -3.32 -6.60 -16.26
N PRO A 115 -4.39 -7.33 -15.88
CA PRO A 115 -5.71 -6.74 -15.69
C PRO A 115 -5.70 -5.61 -14.66
N LEU A 116 -6.58 -4.62 -14.81
CA LEU A 116 -6.65 -3.43 -13.94
C LEU A 116 -6.79 -3.74 -12.43
N ASN A 117 -7.47 -4.81 -12.09
CA ASN A 117 -7.72 -5.23 -10.70
C ASN A 117 -6.75 -6.31 -10.19
N TRP A 118 -5.73 -6.65 -10.99
CA TRP A 118 -4.83 -7.75 -10.66
C TRP A 118 -4.04 -7.50 -9.37
N ILE A 119 -3.53 -6.27 -9.17
CA ILE A 119 -2.77 -5.91 -7.96
C ILE A 119 -3.64 -6.08 -6.72
N ASP A 120 -4.88 -5.58 -6.73
CA ASP A 120 -5.80 -5.67 -5.59
C ASP A 120 -6.06 -7.12 -5.20
N GLN A 121 -6.38 -7.96 -6.19
CA GLN A 121 -6.60 -9.40 -5.98
C GLN A 121 -5.33 -10.10 -5.49
N LYS A 122 -4.17 -9.72 -6.04
CA LYS A 122 -2.89 -10.33 -5.67
C LYS A 122 -2.52 -10.03 -4.23
N ILE A 123 -2.61 -8.78 -3.78
CA ILE A 123 -2.27 -8.40 -2.41
C ILE A 123 -3.24 -9.01 -1.39
N GLU A 124 -4.53 -9.17 -1.74
CA GLU A 124 -5.51 -9.86 -0.88
C GLU A 124 -5.23 -11.36 -0.72
N SER A 125 -4.59 -11.97 -1.71
CA SER A 125 -4.27 -13.40 -1.71
C SER A 125 -2.90 -13.75 -1.11
N CYS A 126 -2.09 -12.74 -0.75
CA CYS A 126 -0.72 -12.94 -0.24
C CYS A 126 -0.63 -12.76 1.27
N GLY A 127 0.06 -13.69 1.94
CA GLY A 127 0.38 -13.58 3.37
C GLY A 127 1.64 -12.74 3.67
N ARG A 128 2.43 -12.46 2.64
CA ARG A 128 3.65 -11.63 2.72
C ARG A 128 3.66 -10.63 1.59
N ILE A 129 3.85 -9.35 1.92
CA ILE A 129 3.89 -8.27 0.93
C ILE A 129 5.11 -7.41 1.21
N TRP A 130 5.96 -7.23 0.23
CA TRP A 130 7.04 -6.25 0.28
C TRP A 130 6.74 -5.07 -0.63
N VAL A 131 6.96 -3.85 -0.13
CA VAL A 131 6.65 -2.62 -0.87
C VAL A 131 7.82 -1.67 -0.77
N THR A 132 8.19 -1.02 -1.87
CA THR A 132 9.22 0.02 -1.87
C THR A 132 8.75 1.27 -1.12
N ALA A 133 9.63 1.85 -0.31
CA ALA A 133 9.34 2.96 0.63
C ALA A 133 8.80 4.23 -0.04
N ASP A 134 9.01 4.41 -1.35
CA ASP A 134 8.55 5.58 -2.11
C ASP A 134 7.03 5.60 -2.35
N SER A 135 6.35 4.48 -2.21
CA SER A 135 4.93 4.35 -2.56
C SER A 135 4.02 4.24 -1.35
N VAL A 136 3.66 5.38 -0.78
CA VAL A 136 2.76 5.47 0.38
C VAL A 136 1.42 4.78 0.12
N SER A 137 0.84 4.92 -1.08
CA SER A 137 -0.41 4.25 -1.44
C SER A 137 -0.30 2.74 -1.34
N MET A 138 0.70 2.14 -1.99
CA MET A 138 0.92 0.69 -1.96
C MET A 138 1.18 0.17 -0.53
N ILE A 139 1.89 0.95 0.30
CA ILE A 139 2.10 0.60 1.72
C ILE A 139 0.75 0.50 2.44
N PHE A 140 -0.15 1.48 2.28
CA PHE A 140 -1.45 1.44 2.95
C PHE A 140 -2.42 0.45 2.32
N GLU A 141 -2.33 0.16 1.03
CA GLU A 141 -3.04 -0.94 0.37
C GLU A 141 -2.62 -2.28 0.98
N ALA A 142 -1.32 -2.54 1.08
CA ALA A 142 -0.80 -3.74 1.74
C ALA A 142 -1.22 -3.82 3.21
N LEU A 143 -1.17 -2.71 3.95
CA LEU A 143 -1.61 -2.63 5.35
C LEU A 143 -3.12 -2.82 5.54
N SER A 144 -3.93 -2.66 4.51
CA SER A 144 -5.38 -2.95 4.56
C SER A 144 -5.70 -4.44 4.46
N THR A 145 -4.70 -5.28 4.16
CA THR A 145 -4.83 -6.75 4.18
C THR A 145 -4.41 -7.34 5.53
N LYS A 146 -4.49 -8.67 5.67
CA LYS A 146 -3.95 -9.42 6.82
C LYS A 146 -2.49 -9.86 6.63
N ALA A 147 -1.86 -9.51 5.52
CA ALA A 147 -0.50 -9.91 5.21
C ALA A 147 0.54 -9.29 6.15
N LYS A 148 1.67 -9.96 6.34
CA LYS A 148 2.87 -9.34 6.90
C LYS A 148 3.48 -8.40 5.86
N VAL A 149 3.72 -7.14 6.23
CA VAL A 149 4.17 -6.09 5.30
C VAL A 149 5.61 -5.68 5.60
N GLY A 150 6.49 -5.96 4.66
CA GLY A 150 7.88 -5.51 4.68
C GLY A 150 8.10 -4.28 3.80
N ILE A 151 9.08 -3.46 4.16
CA ILE A 151 9.49 -2.28 3.40
C ILE A 151 10.85 -2.52 2.75
N ILE A 152 10.93 -2.27 1.46
CA ILE A 152 12.18 -2.22 0.70
C ILE A 152 12.67 -0.77 0.71
N ASP A 153 13.90 -0.58 1.13
CA ASP A 153 14.45 0.76 1.28
C ASP A 153 14.66 1.46 -0.07
N VAL A 154 14.20 2.69 -0.13
CA VAL A 154 14.49 3.61 -1.23
C VAL A 154 15.01 4.92 -0.62
N PRO A 155 16.24 5.35 -0.96
CA PRO A 155 16.88 6.46 -0.29
C PRO A 155 16.07 7.76 -0.39
N ALA A 156 15.79 8.37 0.76
CA ALA A 156 15.12 9.66 0.83
C ALA A 156 16.02 10.80 0.34
N LYS A 157 15.49 11.70 -0.48
CA LYS A 157 16.22 12.92 -0.92
C LYS A 157 16.40 13.92 0.21
N ARG A 158 15.45 13.98 1.12
CA ARG A 158 15.42 14.91 2.25
C ARG A 158 14.47 14.40 3.34
N SER A 159 14.60 14.90 4.55
CA SER A 159 13.61 14.63 5.60
C SER A 159 12.36 15.47 5.34
N ASP A 160 11.26 14.81 5.03
CA ASP A 160 9.94 15.42 4.90
C ASP A 160 8.84 14.48 5.43
N ARG A 161 7.59 14.95 5.44
CA ARG A 161 6.46 14.19 5.99
C ARG A 161 6.22 12.85 5.29
N ILE A 162 6.54 12.74 4.01
CA ILE A 162 6.35 11.50 3.24
C ILE A 162 7.41 10.48 3.64
N ASN A 163 8.65 10.91 3.73
CA ASN A 163 9.79 10.06 4.09
C ASN A 163 9.77 9.61 5.56
N THR A 164 8.93 10.20 6.40
CA THR A 164 8.75 9.76 7.80
C THR A 164 7.67 8.68 7.95
N ILE A 165 6.88 8.38 6.91
CA ILE A 165 5.76 7.43 7.00
C ILE A 165 6.27 6.02 7.27
N ALA A 166 7.11 5.45 6.41
CA ALA A 166 7.64 4.09 6.59
C ALA A 166 8.41 3.92 7.92
N PRO A 167 9.33 4.82 8.32
CA PRO A 167 9.95 4.75 9.64
C PRO A 167 8.98 4.83 10.82
N ASN A 168 7.91 5.63 10.72
CA ASN A 168 6.89 5.70 11.78
C ASN A 168 6.06 4.41 11.86
N LEU A 169 5.69 3.83 10.74
CA LEU A 169 5.00 2.54 10.69
C LEU A 169 5.86 1.41 11.27
N GLN A 170 7.18 1.45 11.04
CA GLN A 170 8.13 0.51 11.63
C GLN A 170 8.20 0.68 13.15
N LYS A 171 8.30 1.91 13.66
CA LYS A 171 8.26 2.18 15.12
C LYS A 171 6.98 1.71 15.78
N LEU A 172 5.85 1.73 15.07
CA LEU A 172 4.57 1.19 15.53
C LEU A 172 4.49 -0.34 15.43
N GLY A 173 5.49 -1.01 14.84
CA GLY A 173 5.47 -2.44 14.61
C GLY A 173 4.48 -2.89 13.53
N TRP A 174 4.06 -2.00 12.63
CA TRP A 174 3.10 -2.31 11.57
C TRP A 174 3.75 -2.84 10.29
N VAL A 175 5.00 -2.48 10.09
CA VAL A 175 5.85 -2.95 9.00
C VAL A 175 7.21 -3.36 9.53
N TYR A 176 7.95 -4.16 8.76
CA TYR A 176 9.30 -4.58 9.10
C TYR A 176 10.28 -4.27 7.98
N HIS A 177 11.58 -4.28 8.33
CA HIS A 177 12.72 -4.18 7.42
C HIS A 177 13.67 -5.37 7.65
N GLY A 178 14.36 -5.81 6.61
CA GLY A 178 15.33 -6.90 6.72
C GLY A 178 14.68 -8.25 7.03
N ASP A 179 15.50 -9.18 7.52
CA ASP A 179 15.17 -10.60 7.64
C ASP A 179 14.19 -10.95 8.77
N ALA A 180 13.99 -10.05 9.72
CA ALA A 180 13.09 -10.29 10.84
C ALA A 180 11.63 -10.13 10.42
N THR A 181 10.87 -11.21 10.43
CA THR A 181 9.41 -11.17 10.34
C THR A 181 8.82 -11.21 11.76
N PRO A 182 8.73 -10.09 12.47
CA PRO A 182 8.17 -10.08 13.82
C PRO A 182 6.69 -10.47 13.80
N ASP A 183 6.19 -10.90 14.95
CA ASP A 183 4.76 -10.99 15.16
C ASP A 183 4.18 -9.57 15.11
N ILE A 184 3.52 -9.27 14.01
CA ILE A 184 2.98 -7.94 13.76
C ILE A 184 1.60 -7.85 14.37
N HIS A 185 1.48 -7.13 15.48
CA HIS A 185 0.20 -6.72 16.04
C HIS A 185 -0.16 -5.34 15.49
N ARG A 186 -1.04 -5.29 14.50
CA ARG A 186 -1.56 -4.04 13.96
C ARG A 186 -3.08 -4.06 13.89
N PRO A 187 -3.74 -2.88 14.00
CA PRO A 187 -5.18 -2.79 13.79
C PRO A 187 -5.53 -3.18 12.34
N ASN A 188 -6.75 -3.68 12.16
CA ASN A 188 -7.27 -3.86 10.80
C ASN A 188 -7.56 -2.49 10.18
N LEU A 189 -6.77 -2.11 9.18
CA LEU A 189 -6.87 -0.80 8.51
C LEU A 189 -7.91 -0.83 7.39
N ASN A 190 -9.15 -1.16 7.69
CA ASN A 190 -10.25 -1.02 6.73
C ASN A 190 -10.87 0.38 6.82
N GLU A 191 -10.09 1.39 6.44
CA GLU A 191 -10.48 2.80 6.54
C GLU A 191 -11.63 3.16 5.59
N ALA A 192 -11.71 2.51 4.43
CA ALA A 192 -12.83 2.71 3.52
C ALA A 192 -14.15 2.31 4.16
N ASN A 193 -14.21 1.13 4.79
CA ASN A 193 -15.42 0.67 5.50
C ASN A 193 -15.72 1.56 6.72
N ARG A 194 -14.71 1.93 7.50
CA ARG A 194 -14.88 2.83 8.65
C ARG A 194 -15.47 4.18 8.23
N CYS A 195 -14.97 4.76 7.15
CA CYS A 195 -15.50 6.00 6.59
C CYS A 195 -16.92 5.82 6.05
N ALA A 196 -17.19 4.75 5.31
CA ALA A 196 -18.52 4.44 4.80
C ALA A 196 -19.55 4.32 5.93
N MET A 197 -19.25 3.58 6.99
CA MET A 197 -20.12 3.45 8.16
C MET A 197 -20.35 4.80 8.87
N THR A 198 -19.35 5.66 8.93
CA THR A 198 -19.48 7.01 9.51
C THR A 198 -20.37 7.90 8.65
N ILE A 199 -20.24 7.81 7.33
CA ILE A 199 -21.08 8.54 6.37
C ILE A 199 -22.54 8.09 6.49
N LEU A 200 -22.80 6.79 6.48
CA LEU A 200 -24.16 6.24 6.58
C LEU A 200 -24.85 6.58 7.90
N LYS A 201 -24.09 6.64 9.01
CA LYS A 201 -24.63 7.10 10.29
C LYS A 201 -25.00 8.60 10.26
N ARG A 202 -24.22 9.41 9.54
CA ARG A 202 -24.46 10.86 9.45
C ARG A 202 -25.58 11.22 8.47
N TRP A 203 -25.75 10.42 7.43
CA TRP A 203 -26.78 10.58 6.39
C TRP A 203 -27.51 9.26 6.13
N PRO A 204 -28.46 8.86 7.00
CA PRO A 204 -29.18 7.58 6.86
C PRO A 204 -29.97 7.45 5.56
N SER A 205 -30.39 8.58 4.95
CA SER A 205 -31.11 8.62 3.68
C SER A 205 -30.32 8.01 2.51
N LEU A 206 -29.00 7.96 2.59
CA LEU A 206 -28.16 7.29 1.59
C LEU A 206 -28.37 5.76 1.55
N MET A 207 -28.83 5.16 2.64
CA MET A 207 -29.16 3.73 2.68
C MET A 207 -30.44 3.40 1.87
N THR A 208 -31.43 4.31 1.86
CA THR A 208 -32.72 4.08 1.20
C THR A 208 -32.67 4.34 -0.31
N ALA A 209 -31.72 5.16 -0.77
CA ALA A 209 -31.56 5.46 -2.19
C ALA A 209 -31.05 4.24 -3.02
N ASN A 210 -30.26 3.35 -2.42
CA ASN A 210 -29.72 2.16 -3.09
C ASN A 210 -30.73 1.00 -3.22
N SER A 211 -31.78 0.98 -2.41
CA SER A 211 -32.84 -0.05 -2.53
C SER A 211 -33.80 0.18 -3.71
N ASN A 212 -33.83 1.41 -4.25
CA ASN A 212 -34.70 1.76 -5.38
C ASN A 212 -34.02 1.68 -6.77
N SER A 213 -32.70 1.49 -6.82
CA SER A 213 -31.98 1.40 -8.10
C SER A 213 -31.75 -0.04 -8.60
N SER A 214 -32.25 -1.06 -7.89
CA SER A 214 -32.22 -2.47 -8.31
C SER A 214 -33.52 -2.96 -8.98
N LEU A 215 -34.39 -2.03 -9.41
CA LEU A 215 -35.67 -2.32 -10.09
C LEU A 215 -35.83 -1.50 -11.41
N LEU A 216 -34.76 -1.33 -12.17
CA LEU A 216 -34.87 -0.88 -13.57
C LEU A 216 -33.93 -1.70 -14.46
#